data_8f43943e16a79a79039c5879b69ff206
#
_entry.id   8f43943e16a79a79039c5879b69ff206
#
_cell.length_a   1.000
_cell.length_b   1.000
_cell.length_c   1.000
_cell.angle_alpha   90.00
_cell.angle_beta   90.00
_cell.angle_gamma   90.00
#
_symmetry.space_group_name_H-M   'P 1'
#
loop_
_entity.id
_entity.type
_entity.pdbx_description
1 polymer ?
#
loop_
_entity_poly.entity_id
_entity_poly.type
_entity_poly.pdbx_seq_one_letter_code
_entity_poly.pdbx_strand_id
1 'polypeptide(L)'
;MNSKPSKSSRKRDAQAIDALARRLLALTDEQLAEVPLSDELRAAVIDTRKMTARSALRRQRLFLAGQLRQANAAEIIRVCESFDRQKLGAQKLFHQAERWRDRLLAERAPALTEFNKLTGRSSARLASLLEDLGRTLSDAQQRRVAREIFREIHAELAAKV
;
A
#
# COMPACT_ATOMS: atom_id res chain seq x y z
N MET A 1 12.88 39.08 9.67
CA MET A 1 13.45 39.33 8.33
C MET A 1 12.98 38.23 7.39
N ASN A 2 11.99 38.49 6.54
CA ASN A 2 11.42 37.50 5.63
C ASN A 2 12.23 37.50 4.33
N SER A 3 13.26 36.64 4.25
CA SER A 3 14.08 36.49 3.04
C SER A 3 13.22 35.94 1.88
N LYS A 4 13.11 36.67 0.77
CA LYS A 4 12.40 36.19 -0.42
C LYS A 4 12.98 34.84 -0.87
N PRO A 5 12.13 33.80 -1.09
CA PRO A 5 12.61 32.48 -1.50
C PRO A 5 13.43 32.55 -2.79
N SER A 6 14.56 31.84 -2.84
CA SER A 6 15.47 31.82 -3.99
C SER A 6 14.77 31.22 -5.23
N LYS A 7 15.30 31.52 -6.44
CA LYS A 7 14.75 30.94 -7.69
C LYS A 7 14.74 29.41 -7.68
N SER A 8 15.74 28.78 -7.06
CA SER A 8 15.83 27.32 -6.91
C SER A 8 14.80 26.78 -5.90
N SER A 9 14.49 27.50 -4.81
CA SER A 9 13.42 27.13 -3.88
C SER A 9 12.07 27.14 -4.57
N ARG A 10 11.73 28.24 -5.26
CA ARG A 10 10.47 28.35 -6.01
C ARG A 10 10.29 27.23 -7.04
N LYS A 11 11.38 26.81 -7.71
CA LYS A 11 11.34 25.70 -8.68
C LYS A 11 11.04 24.38 -7.96
N ARG A 12 11.70 24.11 -6.82
CA ARG A 12 11.43 22.90 -6.01
C ARG A 12 10.00 22.86 -5.50
N ASP A 13 9.48 23.98 -4.98
CA ASP A 13 8.12 24.08 -4.47
C ASP A 13 7.09 23.83 -5.59
N ALA A 14 7.33 24.39 -6.78
CA ALA A 14 6.46 24.15 -7.93
C ALA A 14 6.49 22.69 -8.39
N GLN A 15 7.65 22.04 -8.34
CA GLN A 15 7.77 20.62 -8.67
C GLN A 15 7.07 19.71 -7.62
N ALA A 16 7.18 20.04 -6.33
CA ALA A 16 6.51 19.32 -5.26
C ALA A 16 4.98 19.38 -5.39
N ILE A 17 4.45 20.56 -5.69
CA ILE A 17 3.00 20.74 -5.91
C ILE A 17 2.52 20.03 -7.19
N ASP A 18 3.29 20.07 -8.28
CA ASP A 18 2.94 19.30 -9.50
C ASP A 18 2.99 17.79 -9.25
N ALA A 19 3.94 17.31 -8.45
CA ALA A 19 3.99 15.91 -8.02
C ALA A 19 2.76 15.53 -7.16
N LEU A 20 2.35 16.42 -6.24
CA LEU A 20 1.15 16.22 -5.43
C LEU A 20 -0.11 16.15 -6.30
N ALA A 21 -0.25 17.05 -7.29
CA ALA A 21 -1.38 17.01 -8.22
C ALA A 21 -1.45 15.68 -8.97
N ARG A 22 -0.29 15.18 -9.48
CA ARG A 22 -0.22 13.85 -10.13
C ARG A 22 -0.61 12.72 -9.17
N ARG A 23 -0.19 12.81 -7.93
CA ARG A 23 -0.49 11.80 -6.91
C ARG A 23 -1.99 11.74 -6.63
N LEU A 24 -2.66 12.88 -6.46
CA LEU A 24 -4.11 12.94 -6.26
C LEU A 24 -4.88 12.32 -7.44
N LEU A 25 -4.41 12.52 -8.67
CA LEU A 25 -5.00 11.89 -9.85
C LEU A 25 -4.86 10.37 -9.88
N ALA A 26 -3.86 9.80 -9.20
CA ALA A 26 -3.58 8.37 -9.17
C ALA A 26 -4.21 7.64 -7.96
N LEU A 27 -4.81 8.33 -6.99
CA LEU A 27 -5.49 7.74 -5.83
C LEU A 27 -6.75 6.98 -6.27
N THR A 28 -7.17 5.96 -5.50
CA THR A 28 -8.50 5.37 -5.67
C THR A 28 -9.58 6.34 -5.18
N ASP A 29 -10.86 6.07 -5.49
CA ASP A 29 -11.95 6.94 -5.04
C ASP A 29 -12.09 6.92 -3.51
N GLU A 30 -11.87 5.76 -2.88
CA GLU A 30 -11.85 5.62 -1.42
C GLU A 30 -10.72 6.46 -0.81
N GLN A 31 -9.51 6.35 -1.35
CA GLN A 31 -8.37 7.15 -0.88
C GLN A 31 -8.60 8.65 -1.08
N LEU A 32 -9.17 9.05 -2.22
CA LEU A 32 -9.48 10.45 -2.50
C LEU A 32 -10.53 11.00 -1.53
N ALA A 33 -11.47 10.16 -1.09
CA ALA A 33 -12.48 10.56 -0.09
C ALA A 33 -11.85 10.90 1.27
N GLU A 34 -10.78 10.21 1.65
CA GLU A 34 -10.05 10.45 2.92
C GLU A 34 -9.15 11.70 2.88
N VAL A 35 -8.77 12.19 1.68
CA VAL A 35 -7.89 13.36 1.57
C VAL A 35 -8.68 14.63 1.92
N PRO A 36 -8.15 15.53 2.78
CA PRO A 36 -8.81 16.78 3.17
C PRO A 36 -8.76 17.83 2.05
N LEU A 37 -9.60 17.65 1.04
CA LEU A 37 -9.79 18.56 -0.09
C LEU A 37 -11.09 19.32 0.06
N SER A 38 -11.15 20.58 -0.43
CA SER A 38 -12.44 21.23 -0.64
C SER A 38 -13.26 20.49 -1.70
N ASP A 39 -14.58 20.68 -1.67
CA ASP A 39 -15.48 20.02 -2.64
C ASP A 39 -15.13 20.40 -4.09
N GLU A 40 -14.77 21.70 -4.30
CA GLU A 40 -14.36 22.18 -5.64
C GLU A 40 -13.06 21.50 -6.11
N LEU A 41 -12.07 21.37 -5.22
CA LEU A 41 -10.80 20.75 -5.57
C LEU A 41 -10.98 19.25 -5.81
N ARG A 42 -11.81 18.60 -5.01
CA ARG A 42 -12.16 17.18 -5.18
C ARG A 42 -12.87 16.93 -6.52
N ALA A 43 -13.86 17.75 -6.85
CA ALA A 43 -14.57 17.69 -8.14
C ALA A 43 -13.59 17.92 -9.31
N ALA A 44 -12.70 18.90 -9.20
CA ALA A 44 -11.68 19.17 -10.23
C ALA A 44 -10.72 17.99 -10.44
N VAL A 45 -10.35 17.26 -9.38
CA VAL A 45 -9.54 16.02 -9.49
C VAL A 45 -10.33 14.95 -10.24
N ILE A 46 -11.59 14.71 -9.88
CA ILE A 46 -12.46 13.69 -10.50
C ILE A 46 -12.66 14.01 -11.99
N ASP A 47 -12.92 15.26 -12.34
CA ASP A 47 -13.13 15.66 -13.74
C ASP A 47 -11.83 15.57 -14.55
N THR A 48 -10.70 15.91 -13.94
CA THR A 48 -9.38 15.74 -14.59
C THR A 48 -9.09 14.27 -14.94
N ARG A 49 -9.50 13.31 -14.11
CA ARG A 49 -9.31 11.86 -14.37
C ARG A 49 -10.06 11.38 -15.62
N LYS A 50 -11.15 12.02 -15.99
CA LYS A 50 -11.96 11.68 -17.18
C LYS A 50 -11.33 12.20 -18.48
N MET A 51 -10.34 13.08 -18.39
CA MET A 51 -9.72 13.70 -19.56
C MET A 51 -8.74 12.74 -20.25
N THR A 52 -8.89 12.56 -21.57
CA THR A 52 -8.01 11.72 -22.39
C THR A 52 -6.99 12.51 -23.20
N ALA A 53 -7.33 13.76 -23.57
CA ALA A 53 -6.46 14.61 -24.36
C ALA A 53 -5.26 15.13 -23.54
N ARG A 54 -4.03 14.82 -23.98
CA ARG A 54 -2.79 15.17 -23.26
C ARG A 54 -2.65 16.67 -22.98
N SER A 55 -3.03 17.53 -23.93
CA SER A 55 -2.96 18.99 -23.78
C SER A 55 -3.95 19.51 -22.73
N ALA A 56 -5.18 18.98 -22.71
CA ALA A 56 -6.19 19.30 -21.71
C ALA A 56 -5.76 18.83 -20.32
N LEU A 57 -5.27 17.59 -20.20
CA LEU A 57 -4.78 17.01 -18.95
C LEU A 57 -3.62 17.84 -18.37
N ARG A 58 -2.65 18.28 -19.22
CA ARG A 58 -1.54 19.11 -18.78
C ARG A 58 -2.04 20.45 -18.23
N ARG A 59 -2.95 21.11 -18.95
CA ARG A 59 -3.51 22.41 -18.53
C ARG A 59 -4.28 22.27 -17.21
N GLN A 60 -5.12 21.26 -17.09
CA GLN A 60 -5.92 21.02 -15.90
C GLN A 60 -5.04 20.67 -14.69
N ARG A 61 -3.98 19.89 -14.89
CA ARG A 61 -3.01 19.60 -13.83
C ARG A 61 -2.30 20.88 -13.31
N LEU A 62 -1.97 21.82 -14.21
CA LEU A 62 -1.42 23.11 -13.79
C LEU A 62 -2.45 23.93 -12.99
N PHE A 63 -3.73 23.87 -13.36
CA PHE A 63 -4.82 24.47 -12.61
C PHE A 63 -4.94 23.85 -11.20
N LEU A 64 -4.98 22.52 -11.10
CA LEU A 64 -4.96 21.81 -9.82
C LEU A 64 -3.75 22.20 -8.96
N ALA A 65 -2.56 22.28 -9.55
CA ALA A 65 -1.36 22.74 -8.85
C ALA A 65 -1.50 24.19 -8.33
N GLY A 66 -2.20 25.05 -9.06
CA GLY A 66 -2.55 26.40 -8.61
C GLY A 66 -3.45 26.39 -7.37
N GLN A 67 -4.49 25.59 -7.38
CA GLN A 67 -5.42 25.43 -6.25
C GLN A 67 -4.73 24.82 -5.02
N LEU A 68 -3.91 23.81 -5.21
CA LEU A 68 -3.15 23.14 -4.14
C LEU A 68 -2.18 24.08 -3.41
N ARG A 69 -1.67 25.13 -4.04
CA ARG A 69 -0.83 26.14 -3.37
C ARG A 69 -1.62 26.98 -2.36
N GLN A 70 -2.94 27.11 -2.54
CA GLN A 70 -3.83 27.83 -1.65
C GLN A 70 -4.43 26.95 -0.56
N ALA A 71 -4.39 25.62 -0.75
CA ALA A 71 -4.86 24.64 0.21
C ALA A 71 -3.78 24.32 1.26
N ASN A 72 -4.15 23.59 2.31
CA ASN A 72 -3.23 23.03 3.28
C ASN A 72 -2.45 21.84 2.68
N ALA A 73 -1.50 22.14 1.78
CA ALA A 73 -0.73 21.13 1.07
C ALA A 73 0.02 20.17 2.02
N ALA A 74 0.47 20.64 3.19
CA ALA A 74 1.18 19.81 4.16
C ALA A 74 0.30 18.69 4.73
N GLU A 75 -0.96 18.98 5.01
CA GLU A 75 -1.93 17.98 5.48
C GLU A 75 -2.29 16.97 4.39
N ILE A 76 -2.53 17.45 3.18
CA ILE A 76 -2.78 16.61 2.00
C ILE A 76 -1.61 15.65 1.77
N ILE A 77 -0.37 16.14 1.81
CA ILE A 77 0.84 15.32 1.65
C ILE A 77 0.90 14.24 2.73
N ARG A 78 0.68 14.60 4.01
CA ARG A 78 0.71 13.67 5.14
C ARG A 78 -0.29 12.51 4.98
N VAL A 79 -1.53 12.82 4.54
CA VAL A 79 -2.54 11.79 4.27
C VAL A 79 -2.11 10.91 3.09
N CYS A 80 -1.65 11.51 1.98
CA CYS A 80 -1.12 10.73 0.87
C CYS A 80 0.04 9.82 1.29
N GLU A 81 0.99 10.28 2.10
CA GLU A 81 2.10 9.48 2.61
C GLU A 81 1.64 8.33 3.52
N SER A 82 0.52 8.47 4.24
CA SER A 82 -0.04 7.37 5.02
C SER A 82 -0.47 6.21 4.14
N PHE A 83 -1.04 6.47 2.97
CA PHE A 83 -1.39 5.42 1.99
C PHE A 83 -0.15 4.67 1.48
N ASP A 84 0.96 5.38 1.22
CA ASP A 84 2.20 4.73 0.80
C ASP A 84 2.78 3.85 1.91
N ARG A 85 2.76 4.32 3.16
CA ARG A 85 3.19 3.52 4.31
C ARG A 85 2.33 2.26 4.48
N GLN A 86 1.01 2.37 4.35
CA GLN A 86 0.09 1.23 4.42
C GLN A 86 0.38 0.23 3.30
N LYS A 87 0.54 0.70 2.07
CA LYS A 87 0.89 -0.15 0.92
C LYS A 87 2.22 -0.86 1.11
N LEU A 88 3.24 -0.14 1.58
CA LEU A 88 4.55 -0.71 1.85
C LEU A 88 4.49 -1.74 2.99
N GLY A 89 3.72 -1.46 4.04
CA GLY A 89 3.46 -2.39 5.15
C GLY A 89 2.80 -3.69 4.65
N ALA A 90 1.75 -3.57 3.85
CA ALA A 90 1.05 -4.71 3.26
C ALA A 90 1.97 -5.55 2.35
N GLN A 91 2.81 -4.92 1.53
CA GLN A 91 3.79 -5.62 0.70
C GLN A 91 4.84 -6.37 1.54
N LYS A 92 5.38 -5.73 2.59
CA LYS A 92 6.33 -6.40 3.50
C LYS A 92 5.71 -7.61 4.19
N LEU A 93 4.48 -7.47 4.67
CA LEU A 93 3.72 -8.55 5.29
C LEU A 93 3.51 -9.71 4.31
N PHE A 94 3.10 -9.39 3.09
CA PHE A 94 2.90 -10.39 2.03
C PHE A 94 4.18 -11.19 1.75
N HIS A 95 5.31 -10.51 1.50
CA HIS A 95 6.59 -11.17 1.26
C HIS A 95 7.12 -11.93 2.48
N GLN A 96 6.83 -11.47 3.68
CA GLN A 96 7.15 -12.23 4.89
C GLN A 96 6.34 -13.53 4.97
N ALA A 97 5.05 -13.46 4.65
CA ALA A 97 4.18 -14.64 4.60
C ALA A 97 4.62 -15.64 3.52
N GLU A 98 5.04 -15.17 2.34
CA GLU A 98 5.61 -16.03 1.29
C GLU A 98 6.84 -16.79 1.78
N ARG A 99 7.81 -16.07 2.37
CA ARG A 99 9.04 -16.71 2.91
C ARG A 99 8.74 -17.75 3.98
N TRP A 100 7.79 -17.45 4.89
CA TRP A 100 7.39 -18.41 5.92
C TRP A 100 6.66 -19.61 5.34
N ARG A 101 5.77 -19.41 4.35
CA ARG A 101 5.14 -20.50 3.61
C ARG A 101 6.19 -21.45 3.02
N ASP A 102 7.16 -20.88 2.30
CA ASP A 102 8.18 -21.69 1.61
C ASP A 102 9.04 -22.47 2.62
N ARG A 103 9.42 -21.85 3.74
CA ARG A 103 10.11 -22.53 4.84
C ARG A 103 9.26 -23.63 5.48
N LEU A 104 7.99 -23.38 5.77
CA LEU A 104 7.10 -24.38 6.34
C LEU A 104 6.86 -25.57 5.39
N LEU A 105 6.82 -25.31 4.09
CA LEU A 105 6.71 -26.37 3.09
C LEU A 105 7.98 -27.22 3.02
N ALA A 106 9.16 -26.64 3.16
CA ALA A 106 10.45 -27.31 3.08
C ALA A 106 10.86 -27.99 4.41
N GLU A 107 10.80 -27.27 5.51
CA GLU A 107 11.38 -27.66 6.82
C GLU A 107 10.36 -28.28 7.78
N ARG A 108 9.03 -28.09 7.53
CA ARG A 108 7.94 -28.66 8.34
C ARG A 108 8.00 -28.27 9.82
N ALA A 109 8.15 -29.24 10.74
CA ALA A 109 8.09 -29.04 12.18
C ALA A 109 9.13 -28.07 12.75
N PRO A 110 10.42 -28.06 12.32
CA PRO A 110 11.37 -27.06 12.76
C PRO A 110 10.93 -25.62 12.43
N ALA A 111 10.48 -25.36 11.20
CA ALA A 111 9.99 -24.04 10.81
C ALA A 111 8.72 -23.64 11.57
N LEU A 112 7.82 -24.58 11.83
CA LEU A 112 6.62 -24.31 12.63
C LEU A 112 6.96 -23.90 14.07
N THR A 113 7.95 -24.54 14.67
CA THR A 113 8.43 -24.19 16.02
C THR A 113 8.97 -22.77 16.05
N GLU A 114 9.77 -22.38 15.06
CA GLU A 114 10.30 -21.00 14.95
C GLU A 114 9.20 -19.99 14.67
N PHE A 115 8.26 -20.32 13.80
CA PHE A 115 7.11 -19.45 13.50
C PHE A 115 6.25 -19.20 14.75
N ASN A 116 5.95 -20.25 15.53
CA ASN A 116 5.22 -20.13 16.79
C ASN A 116 5.97 -19.25 17.80
N LYS A 117 7.29 -19.37 17.90
CA LYS A 117 8.12 -18.47 18.73
C LYS A 117 8.03 -17.04 18.25
N LEU A 118 8.10 -16.80 16.93
CA LEU A 118 8.00 -15.48 16.33
C LEU A 118 6.64 -14.83 16.62
N THR A 119 5.54 -15.56 16.45
CA THR A 119 4.18 -15.02 16.65
C THR A 119 3.75 -14.98 18.12
N GLY A 120 4.44 -15.73 18.98
CA GLY A 120 4.07 -15.93 20.39
C GLY A 120 2.80 -16.80 20.55
N ARG A 121 2.40 -17.51 19.49
CA ARG A 121 1.19 -18.35 19.46
C ARG A 121 1.51 -19.73 18.88
N SER A 122 0.79 -20.74 19.32
CA SER A 122 0.83 -22.08 18.71
C SER A 122 -0.35 -22.24 17.78
N SER A 123 -0.08 -22.28 16.48
CA SER A 123 -1.14 -22.45 15.48
C SER A 123 -1.43 -23.95 15.25
N ALA A 124 -2.49 -24.44 15.90
CA ALA A 124 -2.98 -25.82 15.67
C ALA A 124 -3.42 -26.01 14.20
N ARG A 125 -3.92 -24.93 13.55
CA ARG A 125 -4.35 -24.99 12.16
C ARG A 125 -3.17 -25.20 11.22
N LEU A 126 -2.04 -24.48 11.41
CA LEU A 126 -0.82 -24.70 10.63
C LEU A 126 -0.24 -26.10 10.83
N ALA A 127 -0.24 -26.60 12.06
CA ALA A 127 0.18 -27.98 12.35
C ALA A 127 -0.65 -28.99 11.55
N SER A 128 -1.97 -28.91 11.61
CA SER A 128 -2.87 -29.78 10.86
C SER A 128 -2.65 -29.69 9.34
N LEU A 129 -2.50 -28.49 8.79
CA LEU A 129 -2.24 -28.30 7.35
C LEU A 129 -0.89 -28.91 6.90
N LEU A 130 0.12 -28.85 7.77
CA LEU A 130 1.43 -29.48 7.50
C LEU A 130 1.36 -31.01 7.57
N GLU A 131 0.54 -31.57 8.46
CA GLU A 131 0.26 -33.00 8.52
C GLU A 131 -0.46 -33.49 7.25
N ASP A 132 -1.46 -32.73 6.78
CA ASP A 132 -2.19 -33.04 5.54
C ASP A 132 -1.25 -33.12 4.34
N LEU A 133 -0.23 -32.25 4.26
CA LEU A 133 0.80 -32.30 3.22
C LEU A 133 1.71 -33.56 3.29
N GLY A 134 1.78 -34.23 4.45
CA GLY A 134 2.51 -35.49 4.61
C GLY A 134 1.78 -36.69 4.00
N ARG A 135 0.49 -36.55 3.65
CA ARG A 135 -0.31 -37.60 3.01
C ARG A 135 -0.09 -37.58 1.49
N THR A 136 -0.45 -38.70 0.83
CA THR A 136 -0.39 -38.77 -0.65
C THR A 136 -1.50 -37.88 -1.24
N LEU A 137 -1.12 -36.65 -1.64
CA LEU A 137 -2.03 -35.68 -2.23
C LEU A 137 -1.76 -35.52 -3.73
N SER A 138 -2.81 -35.27 -4.50
CA SER A 138 -2.66 -34.80 -5.87
C SER A 138 -2.03 -33.41 -5.92
N ASP A 139 -1.42 -33.02 -7.03
CA ASP A 139 -0.84 -31.68 -7.23
C ASP A 139 -1.85 -30.55 -6.98
N ALA A 140 -3.11 -30.75 -7.33
CA ALA A 140 -4.17 -29.78 -7.09
C ALA A 140 -4.45 -29.62 -5.59
N GLN A 141 -4.46 -30.71 -4.83
CA GLN A 141 -4.62 -30.71 -3.37
C GLN A 141 -3.43 -30.05 -2.69
N GLN A 142 -2.20 -30.37 -3.09
CA GLN A 142 -0.98 -29.75 -2.56
C GLN A 142 -0.99 -28.22 -2.76
N ARG A 143 -1.36 -27.74 -3.96
CA ARG A 143 -1.51 -26.30 -4.24
C ARG A 143 -2.60 -25.65 -3.40
N ARG A 144 -3.68 -26.36 -3.13
CA ARG A 144 -4.76 -25.86 -2.25
C ARG A 144 -4.25 -25.71 -0.81
N VAL A 145 -3.63 -26.73 -0.25
CA VAL A 145 -3.09 -26.71 1.12
C VAL A 145 -2.00 -25.63 1.25
N ALA A 146 -1.11 -25.48 0.28
CA ALA A 146 -0.11 -24.42 0.29
C ALA A 146 -0.73 -23.00 0.32
N ARG A 147 -1.86 -22.78 -0.38
CA ARG A 147 -2.60 -21.52 -0.31
C ARG A 147 -3.27 -21.31 1.05
N GLU A 148 -3.76 -22.37 1.67
CA GLU A 148 -4.34 -22.28 3.02
C GLU A 148 -3.27 -21.98 4.07
N ILE A 149 -2.11 -22.61 3.98
CA ILE A 149 -0.92 -22.29 4.82
C ILE A 149 -0.55 -20.82 4.67
N PHE A 150 -0.46 -20.30 3.44
CA PHE A 150 -0.15 -18.89 3.22
C PHE A 150 -1.16 -17.95 3.88
N ARG A 151 -2.46 -18.24 3.75
CA ARG A 151 -3.52 -17.40 4.36
C ARG A 151 -3.41 -17.39 5.87
N GLU A 152 -3.18 -18.55 6.48
CA GLU A 152 -3.02 -18.67 7.93
C GLU A 152 -1.79 -17.90 8.43
N ILE A 153 -0.65 -18.08 7.78
CA ILE A 153 0.57 -17.34 8.09
C ILE A 153 0.33 -15.82 7.99
N HIS A 154 -0.30 -15.38 6.90
CA HIS A 154 -0.58 -13.96 6.66
C HIS A 154 -1.47 -13.39 7.76
N ALA A 155 -2.52 -14.11 8.17
CA ALA A 155 -3.42 -13.71 9.24
C ALA A 155 -2.70 -13.61 10.60
N GLU A 156 -1.88 -14.62 10.95
CA GLU A 156 -1.09 -14.64 12.18
C GLU A 156 -0.06 -13.50 12.25
N LEU A 157 0.61 -13.22 11.15
CA LEU A 157 1.58 -12.12 11.06
C LEU A 157 0.87 -10.75 11.12
N ALA A 158 -0.30 -10.61 10.49
CA ALA A 158 -1.09 -9.38 10.55
C ALA A 158 -1.62 -9.09 11.96
N ALA A 159 -1.99 -10.13 12.71
CA ALA A 159 -2.47 -9.99 14.09
C ALA A 159 -1.37 -9.61 15.10
N LYS A 160 -0.09 -9.68 14.69
CA LYS A 160 1.06 -9.30 15.51
C LYS A 160 1.41 -7.81 15.39
N VAL A 161 1.03 -7.16 14.29
CA VAL A 161 1.33 -5.75 13.99
C VAL A 161 0.38 -4.84 14.73
#